data_e00801e8856a62a9a1363223b9ff9b46
#
_entry.id   e00801e8856a62a9a1363223b9ff9b46
#
_cell.length_a   1.000
_cell.length_b   1.000
_cell.length_c   1.000
_cell.angle_alpha   90.00
_cell.angle_beta   90.00
_cell.angle_gamma   90.00
#
_symmetry.space_group_name_H-M   'P 1'
#
loop_
_entity.id
_entity.type
_entity.pdbx_description
1 polymer ?
#
loop_
_entity_poly.entity_id
_entity_poly.type
_entity_poly.pdbx_seq_one_letter_code
_entity_poly.pdbx_strand_id
1 'polypeptide(L)'
;MRDEKTAECRICGAGLPEAVRGRPPAYCSRSCQAKAYRRRKKAARTAAEDRRERSAPVEAVEVTRPPAGGARERRRREVAEAVWRIAAARGLESASMREVAAEAGVSLRVVQYYFGSKHRLLVESLRMLHEENDRRARARMADLHDAGDLRAVLRAVLVEFLPLDAQRALALRVFTAYFVRSLTDPAMAEVFLHGEQVVESLVATLIREAGGVRPGVDPAREADLLVSGVSGLGLDVLHGRRTMAEVRHTIDYHLDRIFA
;
A
#
# COMPACT_ATOMS: atom_id res chain seq x y z
N MET A 1 42.78 -2.26 -44.24
CA MET A 1 42.54 -0.86 -43.81
C MET A 1 41.15 -0.81 -43.21
N ARG A 2 41.05 -0.58 -41.88
CA ARG A 2 39.76 -0.39 -41.21
C ARG A 2 39.48 1.11 -41.26
N ASP A 3 38.37 1.50 -41.88
CA ASP A 3 37.90 2.89 -41.86
C ASP A 3 37.59 3.30 -40.45
N GLU A 4 38.43 4.15 -39.85
CA GLU A 4 38.18 4.83 -38.60
C GLU A 4 37.06 5.85 -38.76
N LYS A 5 35.85 5.48 -38.47
CA LYS A 5 34.73 6.44 -38.38
C LYS A 5 34.96 7.37 -37.20
N THR A 6 35.50 8.54 -37.44
CA THR A 6 35.56 9.64 -36.47
C THR A 6 34.17 9.97 -36.00
N ALA A 7 33.92 9.92 -34.68
CA ALA A 7 32.61 10.27 -34.09
C ALA A 7 32.35 11.78 -34.28
N GLU A 8 31.16 12.14 -34.77
CA GLU A 8 30.76 13.53 -35.02
C GLU A 8 29.74 14.07 -34.01
N CYS A 9 29.81 15.36 -33.74
CA CYS A 9 28.89 16.07 -32.86
C CYS A 9 27.48 16.05 -33.42
N ARG A 10 26.53 15.55 -32.68
CA ARG A 10 25.11 15.42 -33.06
C ARG A 10 24.37 16.75 -33.34
N ILE A 11 25.00 17.90 -33.10
CA ILE A 11 24.40 19.23 -33.31
C ILE A 11 25.07 20.00 -34.43
N CYS A 12 26.39 19.99 -34.58
CA CYS A 12 27.10 20.78 -35.56
C CYS A 12 27.95 19.96 -36.57
N GLY A 13 28.01 18.63 -36.40
CA GLY A 13 28.80 17.75 -37.29
C GLY A 13 30.32 17.79 -37.10
N ALA A 14 30.82 18.62 -36.18
CA ALA A 14 32.26 18.69 -35.91
C ALA A 14 32.79 17.37 -35.36
N GLY A 15 34.00 16.96 -35.78
CA GLY A 15 34.66 15.78 -35.23
C GLY A 15 34.82 15.84 -33.71
N LEU A 16 34.62 14.73 -33.06
CA LEU A 16 34.75 14.62 -31.58
C LEU A 16 36.14 14.03 -31.23
N PRO A 17 36.78 14.49 -30.15
CA PRO A 17 38.00 13.89 -29.72
C PRO A 17 37.77 12.45 -29.23
N GLU A 18 38.77 11.58 -29.49
CA GLU A 18 38.78 10.22 -28.97
C GLU A 18 38.75 10.19 -27.45
N ALA A 19 37.91 9.36 -26.89
CA ALA A 19 37.83 9.19 -25.46
C ALA A 19 38.98 8.32 -24.96
N VAL A 20 39.90 8.90 -24.20
CA VAL A 20 41.03 8.18 -23.61
C VAL A 20 40.59 7.22 -22.49
N ARG A 21 39.45 7.48 -21.84
CA ARG A 21 38.76 6.59 -20.87
C ARG A 21 37.28 6.96 -20.80
N GLY A 22 36.38 5.96 -20.75
CA GLY A 22 34.94 6.14 -20.56
C GLY A 22 34.13 6.26 -21.87
N ARG A 23 32.83 6.63 -21.74
CA ARG A 23 31.92 6.77 -22.87
C ARG A 23 32.30 8.00 -23.74
N PRO A 24 32.42 7.86 -25.05
CA PRO A 24 32.78 8.98 -25.92
C PRO A 24 31.77 10.14 -25.83
N PRO A 25 32.20 11.39 -25.90
CA PRO A 25 31.34 12.55 -25.86
C PRO A 25 30.40 12.57 -27.07
N ALA A 26 29.13 12.96 -26.86
CA ALA A 26 28.15 13.08 -27.95
C ALA A 26 28.06 14.50 -28.55
N TYR A 27 28.77 15.48 -27.93
CA TYR A 27 28.79 16.89 -28.35
C TYR A 27 30.17 17.48 -28.18
N CYS A 28 30.57 18.34 -29.15
CA CYS A 28 31.90 18.97 -29.18
C CYS A 28 32.07 20.08 -28.11
N SER A 29 30.99 20.62 -27.54
CA SER A 29 31.05 21.72 -26.59
C SER A 29 29.80 21.75 -25.68
N ARG A 30 29.90 22.47 -24.56
CA ARG A 30 28.74 22.78 -23.69
C ARG A 30 27.64 23.54 -24.42
N SER A 31 27.98 24.37 -25.40
CA SER A 31 27.01 25.08 -26.25
C SER A 31 26.17 24.12 -27.10
N CYS A 32 26.81 23.12 -27.73
CA CYS A 32 26.11 22.07 -28.49
C CYS A 32 25.26 21.18 -27.58
N GLN A 33 25.72 20.84 -26.41
CA GLN A 33 24.95 20.12 -25.38
C GLN A 33 23.70 20.91 -24.95
N ALA A 34 23.83 22.21 -24.72
CA ALA A 34 22.70 23.09 -24.36
C ALA A 34 21.70 23.26 -25.51
N LYS A 35 22.16 23.32 -26.79
CA LYS A 35 21.28 23.34 -27.97
C LYS A 35 20.51 22.00 -28.10
N ALA A 36 21.16 20.87 -27.89
CA ALA A 36 20.50 19.55 -27.89
C ALA A 36 19.43 19.45 -26.80
N TYR A 37 19.69 19.94 -25.61
CA TYR A 37 18.73 19.99 -24.53
C TYR A 37 17.52 20.85 -24.87
N ARG A 38 17.74 22.05 -25.40
CA ARG A 38 16.65 22.97 -25.81
C ARG A 38 15.78 22.35 -26.94
N ARG A 39 16.38 21.69 -27.94
CA ARG A 39 15.66 20.99 -29.01
C ARG A 39 14.78 19.87 -28.46
N ARG A 40 15.30 19.03 -27.54
CA ARG A 40 14.50 17.97 -26.90
C ARG A 40 13.36 18.52 -26.07
N LYS A 41 13.58 19.61 -25.31
CA LYS A 41 12.54 20.27 -24.52
C LYS A 41 11.46 20.88 -25.41
N LYS A 42 11.82 21.48 -26.55
CA LYS A 42 10.86 22.02 -27.53
C LYS A 42 10.05 20.89 -28.19
N ALA A 43 10.69 19.81 -28.63
CA ALA A 43 10.01 18.66 -29.22
C ALA A 43 9.04 17.97 -28.25
N ALA A 44 9.41 17.86 -26.97
CA ALA A 44 8.53 17.32 -25.92
C ALA A 44 7.30 18.23 -25.66
N ARG A 45 7.47 19.56 -25.77
CA ARG A 45 6.36 20.51 -25.69
C ARG A 45 5.41 20.41 -26.87
N THR A 46 5.94 20.37 -28.09
CA THR A 46 5.14 20.23 -29.31
C THR A 46 4.38 18.90 -29.33
N ALA A 47 5.02 17.80 -28.92
CA ALA A 47 4.37 16.49 -28.80
C ALA A 47 3.26 16.47 -27.71
N ALA A 48 3.39 17.27 -26.66
CA ALA A 48 2.37 17.42 -25.64
C ALA A 48 1.20 18.33 -26.10
N GLU A 49 1.49 19.34 -26.91
CA GLU A 49 0.51 20.23 -27.56
C GLU A 49 -0.29 19.47 -28.63
N ASP A 50 0.37 18.71 -29.53
CA ASP A 50 -0.26 17.81 -30.52
C ASP A 50 -1.15 16.73 -29.87
N ARG A 51 -0.77 16.24 -28.68
CA ARG A 51 -1.59 15.28 -27.93
C ARG A 51 -2.83 15.93 -27.33
N ARG A 52 -2.75 17.22 -26.97
CA ARG A 52 -3.91 18.01 -26.50
C ARG A 52 -4.87 18.33 -27.64
N GLU A 53 -4.37 18.66 -28.84
CA GLU A 53 -5.20 18.98 -30.00
C GLU A 53 -5.92 17.76 -30.60
N ARG A 54 -5.34 16.57 -30.49
CA ARG A 54 -6.01 15.29 -30.91
C ARG A 54 -7.05 14.80 -29.91
N SER A 55 -7.14 15.40 -28.72
CA SER A 55 -8.21 15.20 -27.75
C SER A 55 -9.24 16.32 -27.92
N ALA A 56 -9.96 16.34 -29.06
CA ALA A 56 -11.08 17.23 -29.27
C ALA A 56 -12.20 16.93 -28.25
N PRO A 57 -12.94 17.96 -27.77
CA PRO A 57 -13.83 17.82 -26.64
C PRO A 57 -15.07 17.02 -27.01
N VAL A 58 -15.31 15.92 -26.31
CA VAL A 58 -16.66 15.41 -26.10
C VAL A 58 -17.35 16.40 -25.18
N GLU A 59 -18.57 16.79 -25.54
CA GLU A 59 -19.41 17.81 -24.87
C GLU A 59 -19.29 17.78 -23.35
N ALA A 60 -19.11 18.96 -22.78
CA ALA A 60 -18.97 19.18 -21.36
C ALA A 60 -20.24 18.76 -20.61
N VAL A 61 -20.25 17.54 -20.10
CA VAL A 61 -21.02 17.25 -18.92
C VAL A 61 -20.40 18.07 -17.80
N GLU A 62 -21.16 18.95 -17.22
CA GLU A 62 -20.79 19.80 -16.10
C GLU A 62 -20.41 18.93 -14.89
N VAL A 63 -19.15 18.51 -14.88
CA VAL A 63 -18.56 17.80 -13.76
C VAL A 63 -18.36 18.83 -12.67
N THR A 64 -19.31 18.91 -11.75
CA THR A 64 -19.16 19.62 -10.50
C THR A 64 -17.79 19.29 -9.91
N ARG A 65 -16.92 20.30 -9.90
CA ARG A 65 -15.54 20.18 -9.39
C ARG A 65 -15.61 19.74 -7.93
N PRO A 66 -15.16 18.50 -7.58
CA PRO A 66 -15.20 18.09 -6.18
C PRO A 66 -14.37 19.06 -5.35
N PRO A 67 -14.75 19.34 -4.10
CA PRO A 67 -14.05 20.30 -3.24
C PRO A 67 -12.55 19.96 -3.20
N ALA A 68 -11.71 20.99 -3.19
CA ALA A 68 -10.25 20.87 -3.33
C ALA A 68 -9.60 19.87 -2.34
N GLY A 69 -10.22 19.63 -1.18
CA GLY A 69 -9.86 18.61 -0.20
C GLY A 69 -9.99 17.17 -0.75
N GLY A 70 -11.06 16.85 -1.47
CA GLY A 70 -11.30 15.51 -2.00
C GLY A 70 -10.31 15.07 -3.09
N ALA A 71 -9.81 15.99 -3.91
CA ALA A 71 -8.81 15.68 -4.94
C ALA A 71 -7.42 15.42 -4.32
N ARG A 72 -7.06 16.17 -3.28
CA ARG A 72 -5.80 15.99 -2.54
C ARG A 72 -5.79 14.64 -1.82
N GLU A 73 -6.88 14.31 -1.13
CA GLU A 73 -7.00 13.06 -0.38
C GLU A 73 -7.01 11.85 -1.31
N ARG A 74 -7.73 11.93 -2.44
CA ARG A 74 -7.69 10.90 -3.49
C ARG A 74 -6.26 10.62 -3.96
N ARG A 75 -5.49 11.69 -4.24
CA ARG A 75 -4.09 11.55 -4.71
C ARG A 75 -3.18 10.94 -3.64
N ARG A 76 -3.36 11.31 -2.37
CA ARG A 76 -2.63 10.69 -1.25
C ARG A 76 -2.94 9.20 -1.14
N ARG A 77 -4.21 8.83 -1.29
CA ARG A 77 -4.66 7.43 -1.29
C ARG A 77 -4.06 6.63 -2.45
N GLU A 78 -4.09 7.15 -3.68
CA GLU A 78 -3.48 6.49 -4.84
C GLU A 78 -1.98 6.18 -4.62
N VAL A 79 -1.25 7.10 -4.00
CA VAL A 79 0.16 6.92 -3.64
C VAL A 79 0.32 5.88 -2.52
N ALA A 80 -0.52 5.90 -1.49
CA ALA A 80 -0.48 4.90 -0.41
C ALA A 80 -0.81 3.49 -0.92
N GLU A 81 -1.80 3.34 -1.79
CA GLU A 81 -2.13 2.07 -2.43
C GLU A 81 -0.97 1.51 -3.28
N ALA A 82 -0.21 2.40 -3.96
CA ALA A 82 1.00 1.99 -4.66
C ALA A 82 2.07 1.45 -3.71
N VAL A 83 2.24 2.06 -2.51
CA VAL A 83 3.12 1.51 -1.46
C VAL A 83 2.65 0.11 -1.06
N TRP A 84 1.36 -0.10 -0.83
CA TRP A 84 0.81 -1.40 -0.43
C TRP A 84 1.02 -2.48 -1.49
N ARG A 85 0.79 -2.17 -2.78
CA ARG A 85 1.06 -3.12 -3.87
C ARG A 85 2.53 -3.51 -3.93
N ILE A 86 3.45 -2.54 -3.83
CA ILE A 86 4.89 -2.81 -3.81
C ILE A 86 5.27 -3.65 -2.59
N ALA A 87 4.80 -3.27 -1.40
CA ALA A 87 5.10 -3.96 -0.15
C ALA A 87 4.63 -5.42 -0.19
N ALA A 88 3.42 -5.68 -0.71
CA ALA A 88 2.88 -7.04 -0.82
C ALA A 88 3.61 -7.92 -1.83
N ALA A 89 4.09 -7.33 -2.94
CA ALA A 89 4.71 -8.08 -4.03
C ALA A 89 6.23 -8.26 -3.86
N ARG A 90 6.91 -7.26 -3.32
CA ARG A 90 8.38 -7.17 -3.32
C ARG A 90 8.99 -6.78 -1.97
N GLY A 91 8.16 -6.67 -0.92
CA GLY A 91 8.58 -6.23 0.42
C GLY A 91 8.67 -4.70 0.55
N LEU A 92 8.58 -4.22 1.79
CA LEU A 92 8.51 -2.80 2.13
C LEU A 92 9.77 -2.01 1.73
N GLU A 93 10.94 -2.66 1.74
CA GLU A 93 12.21 -2.03 1.36
C GLU A 93 12.24 -1.60 -0.11
N SER A 94 11.51 -2.30 -0.97
CA SER A 94 11.36 -1.98 -2.39
C SER A 94 10.54 -0.71 -2.65
N ALA A 95 9.79 -0.20 -1.66
CA ALA A 95 8.97 1.00 -1.79
C ALA A 95 9.82 2.29 -1.72
N SER A 96 10.67 2.52 -2.72
CA SER A 96 11.37 3.80 -2.86
C SER A 96 10.41 4.88 -3.40
N MET A 97 10.71 6.16 -3.12
CA MET A 97 9.91 7.29 -3.63
C MET A 97 9.74 7.26 -5.17
N ARG A 98 10.74 6.76 -5.91
CA ARG A 98 10.70 6.65 -7.38
C ARG A 98 9.84 5.48 -7.82
N GLU A 99 9.99 4.32 -7.21
CA GLU A 99 9.17 3.14 -7.48
C GLU A 99 7.68 3.42 -7.18
N VAL A 100 7.41 4.06 -6.03
CA VAL A 100 6.05 4.45 -5.65
C VAL A 100 5.46 5.45 -6.64
N ALA A 101 6.24 6.43 -7.11
CA ALA A 101 5.79 7.38 -8.12
C ALA A 101 5.45 6.69 -9.45
N ALA A 102 6.30 5.75 -9.89
CA ALA A 102 6.07 4.95 -11.10
C ALA A 102 4.81 4.08 -10.98
N GLU A 103 4.67 3.36 -9.87
CA GLU A 103 3.52 2.48 -9.56
C GLU A 103 2.20 3.25 -9.45
N ALA A 104 2.22 4.46 -8.88
CA ALA A 104 1.05 5.34 -8.74
C ALA A 104 0.74 6.13 -10.03
N GLY A 105 1.56 6.04 -11.08
CA GLY A 105 1.40 6.82 -12.31
C GLY A 105 1.56 8.34 -12.12
N VAL A 106 2.36 8.77 -11.14
CA VAL A 106 2.59 10.18 -10.82
C VAL A 106 4.07 10.56 -10.94
N SER A 107 4.38 11.86 -10.95
CA SER A 107 5.78 12.29 -10.90
C SER A 107 6.36 12.14 -9.49
N LEU A 108 7.68 11.89 -9.38
CA LEU A 108 8.39 11.90 -8.12
C LEU A 108 8.14 13.19 -7.31
N ARG A 109 8.03 14.32 -7.99
CA ARG A 109 7.74 15.61 -7.36
C ARG A 109 6.39 15.64 -6.66
N VAL A 110 5.39 14.94 -7.20
CA VAL A 110 4.06 14.79 -6.57
C VAL A 110 4.17 14.00 -5.27
N VAL A 111 4.88 12.87 -5.28
CA VAL A 111 5.09 12.06 -4.07
C VAL A 111 5.85 12.87 -3.00
N GLN A 112 6.92 13.58 -3.40
CA GLN A 112 7.67 14.45 -2.51
C GLN A 112 6.84 15.60 -1.94
N TYR A 113 5.96 16.19 -2.74
CA TYR A 113 5.07 17.26 -2.29
C TYR A 113 4.11 16.80 -1.19
N TYR A 114 3.52 15.60 -1.32
CA TYR A 114 2.55 15.10 -0.35
C TYR A 114 3.18 14.51 0.91
N PHE A 115 4.32 13.85 0.78
CA PHE A 115 4.90 13.04 1.87
C PHE A 115 6.27 13.51 2.34
N GLY A 116 6.99 14.31 1.56
CA GLY A 116 8.31 14.85 1.89
C GLY A 116 9.43 13.82 1.84
N SER A 117 9.39 12.79 2.66
CA SER A 117 10.44 11.75 2.77
C SER A 117 9.89 10.32 2.63
N LYS A 118 10.79 9.35 2.31
CA LYS A 118 10.43 7.92 2.29
C LYS A 118 9.85 7.47 3.62
N HIS A 119 10.48 7.84 4.72
CA HIS A 119 10.03 7.43 6.05
C HIS A 119 8.61 7.93 6.32
N ARG A 120 8.35 9.23 6.12
CA ARG A 120 7.02 9.80 6.30
C ARG A 120 5.98 9.18 5.35
N LEU A 121 6.34 8.89 4.10
CA LEU A 121 5.49 8.18 3.17
C LEU A 121 5.06 6.82 3.73
N LEU A 122 6.01 6.04 4.26
CA LEU A 122 5.71 4.72 4.82
C LEU A 122 4.82 4.82 6.07
N VAL A 123 5.10 5.73 7.01
CA VAL A 123 4.29 5.92 8.22
C VAL A 123 2.87 6.36 7.87
N GLU A 124 2.71 7.35 6.98
CA GLU A 124 1.39 7.82 6.56
C GLU A 124 0.59 6.76 5.80
N SER A 125 1.25 5.99 4.92
CA SER A 125 0.56 4.89 4.22
C SER A 125 0.19 3.74 5.15
N LEU A 126 0.91 3.50 6.24
CA LEU A 126 0.50 2.56 7.28
C LEU A 126 -0.76 3.04 8.02
N ARG A 127 -0.81 4.31 8.43
CA ARG A 127 -2.03 4.89 9.06
C ARG A 127 -3.24 4.75 8.14
N MET A 128 -3.08 5.10 6.87
CA MET A 128 -4.15 4.97 5.88
C MET A 128 -4.58 3.51 5.67
N LEU A 129 -3.67 2.54 5.79
CA LEU A 129 -3.99 1.12 5.72
C LEU A 129 -4.87 0.69 6.90
N HIS A 130 -4.52 1.10 8.11
CA HIS A 130 -5.32 0.82 9.32
C HIS A 130 -6.73 1.41 9.18
N GLU A 131 -6.84 2.70 8.83
CA GLU A 131 -8.13 3.38 8.63
C GLU A 131 -9.00 2.69 7.57
N GLU A 132 -8.39 2.27 6.46
CA GLU A 132 -9.08 1.58 5.37
C GLU A 132 -9.58 0.19 5.79
N ASN A 133 -8.73 -0.60 6.46
CA ASN A 133 -9.10 -1.93 6.94
C ASN A 133 -10.22 -1.85 7.99
N ASP A 134 -10.11 -0.92 8.93
CA ASP A 134 -11.10 -0.68 9.96
C ASP A 134 -12.46 -0.25 9.37
N ARG A 135 -12.46 0.69 8.43
CA ARG A 135 -13.68 1.09 7.72
C ARG A 135 -14.35 -0.08 7.00
N ARG A 136 -13.58 -0.92 6.33
CA ARG A 136 -14.09 -2.08 5.59
C ARG A 136 -14.59 -3.19 6.52
N ALA A 137 -13.89 -3.44 7.61
CA ALA A 137 -14.33 -4.39 8.63
C ALA A 137 -15.68 -3.96 9.22
N ARG A 138 -15.80 -2.69 9.62
CA ARG A 138 -17.07 -2.14 10.11
C ARG A 138 -18.20 -2.25 9.09
N ALA A 139 -17.94 -1.94 7.82
CA ALA A 139 -18.95 -2.06 6.77
C ALA A 139 -19.43 -3.50 6.60
N ARG A 140 -18.53 -4.50 6.66
CA ARG A 140 -18.91 -5.92 6.56
C ARG A 140 -19.64 -6.43 7.82
N MET A 141 -19.38 -5.85 8.97
CA MET A 141 -20.01 -6.23 10.23
C MET A 141 -21.31 -5.47 10.51
N ALA A 142 -21.61 -4.41 9.76
CA ALA A 142 -22.82 -3.61 9.98
C ALA A 142 -24.10 -4.45 9.94
N ASP A 143 -24.18 -5.40 9.01
CA ASP A 143 -25.34 -6.27 8.83
C ASP A 143 -25.48 -7.36 9.93
N LEU A 144 -24.43 -7.57 10.73
CA LEU A 144 -24.41 -8.59 11.78
C LEU A 144 -24.93 -8.08 13.15
N HIS A 145 -25.04 -6.77 13.32
CA HIS A 145 -25.49 -6.17 14.58
C HIS A 145 -26.94 -6.52 14.95
N ASP A 146 -27.78 -6.80 13.97
CA ASP A 146 -29.20 -7.15 14.17
C ASP A 146 -29.44 -8.64 14.43
N ALA A 147 -28.40 -9.48 14.39
CA ALA A 147 -28.56 -10.93 14.42
C ALA A 147 -28.86 -11.52 15.80
N GLY A 148 -28.74 -10.75 16.92
CA GLY A 148 -28.98 -11.23 18.29
C GLY A 148 -28.05 -12.36 18.79
N ASP A 149 -27.23 -12.94 17.91
CA ASP A 149 -26.26 -13.99 18.21
C ASP A 149 -24.84 -13.41 18.34
N LEU A 150 -24.47 -13.01 19.54
CA LEU A 150 -23.14 -12.42 19.82
C LEU A 150 -21.99 -13.41 19.57
N ARG A 151 -22.24 -14.73 19.64
CA ARG A 151 -21.22 -15.73 19.28
C ARG A 151 -20.97 -15.73 17.77
N ALA A 152 -21.99 -15.59 16.96
CA ALA A 152 -21.84 -15.45 15.50
C ALA A 152 -21.11 -14.14 15.16
N VAL A 153 -21.41 -13.03 15.86
CA VAL A 153 -20.69 -11.76 15.73
C VAL A 153 -19.21 -11.92 16.11
N LEU A 154 -18.91 -12.56 17.23
CA LEU A 154 -17.54 -12.85 17.67
C LEU A 154 -16.78 -13.65 16.59
N ARG A 155 -17.40 -14.70 16.08
CA ARG A 155 -16.81 -15.51 15.00
C ARG A 155 -16.53 -14.66 13.74
N ALA A 156 -17.44 -13.80 13.36
CA ALA A 156 -17.27 -12.91 12.22
C ALA A 156 -16.12 -11.91 12.44
N VAL A 157 -15.99 -11.33 13.62
CA VAL A 157 -14.85 -10.46 14.00
C VAL A 157 -13.54 -11.21 13.83
N LEU A 158 -13.41 -12.42 14.36
CA LEU A 158 -12.19 -13.23 14.26
C LEU A 158 -11.86 -13.57 12.77
N VAL A 159 -12.86 -13.88 11.99
CA VAL A 159 -12.71 -14.23 10.57
C VAL A 159 -12.25 -13.05 9.71
N GLU A 160 -12.47 -11.79 10.14
CA GLU A 160 -11.95 -10.61 9.44
C GLU A 160 -10.41 -10.55 9.36
N PHE A 161 -9.71 -11.19 10.28
CA PHE A 161 -8.24 -11.30 10.27
C PHE A 161 -7.71 -12.33 9.26
N LEU A 162 -8.58 -13.11 8.61
CA LEU A 162 -8.17 -14.17 7.70
C LEU A 162 -8.13 -13.68 6.24
N PRO A 163 -7.22 -14.22 5.42
CA PRO A 163 -7.08 -13.87 4.00
C PRO A 163 -8.16 -14.54 3.13
N LEU A 164 -9.44 -14.24 3.39
CA LEU A 164 -10.59 -14.86 2.71
C LEU A 164 -10.75 -14.46 1.25
N ASP A 165 -10.19 -13.32 0.87
CA ASP A 165 -10.20 -12.78 -0.48
C ASP A 165 -8.87 -12.10 -0.79
N ALA A 166 -8.67 -11.74 -2.06
CA ALA A 166 -7.43 -11.12 -2.53
C ALA A 166 -7.09 -9.82 -1.78
N GLN A 167 -8.12 -9.06 -1.36
CA GLN A 167 -7.96 -7.80 -0.65
C GLN A 167 -7.47 -8.01 0.78
N ARG A 168 -8.09 -8.95 1.54
CA ARG A 168 -7.66 -9.30 2.90
C ARG A 168 -6.29 -9.96 2.89
N ALA A 169 -6.01 -10.79 1.89
CA ALA A 169 -4.68 -11.38 1.69
C ALA A 169 -3.61 -10.30 1.42
N LEU A 170 -3.93 -9.29 0.60
CA LEU A 170 -3.06 -8.13 0.38
C LEU A 170 -2.82 -7.37 1.68
N ALA A 171 -3.90 -7.03 2.40
CA ALA A 171 -3.83 -6.29 3.65
C ALA A 171 -2.96 -7.01 4.69
N LEU A 172 -3.15 -8.32 4.89
CA LEU A 172 -2.37 -9.12 5.82
C LEU A 172 -0.88 -9.16 5.45
N ARG A 173 -0.53 -9.32 4.17
CA ARG A 173 0.86 -9.26 3.70
C ARG A 173 1.52 -7.92 3.98
N VAL A 174 0.82 -6.84 3.65
CA VAL A 174 1.32 -5.48 3.87
C VAL A 174 1.47 -5.21 5.36
N PHE A 175 0.45 -5.53 6.15
CA PHE A 175 0.47 -5.38 7.60
C PHE A 175 1.66 -6.10 8.23
N THR A 176 1.91 -7.37 7.84
CA THR A 176 3.06 -8.14 8.32
C THR A 176 4.39 -7.49 7.96
N ALA A 177 4.53 -6.97 6.73
CA ALA A 177 5.75 -6.27 6.32
C ALA A 177 6.02 -5.02 7.17
N TYR A 178 4.97 -4.25 7.49
CA TYR A 178 5.06 -3.11 8.38
C TYR A 178 5.30 -3.51 9.82
N PHE A 179 4.66 -4.57 10.31
CA PHE A 179 4.84 -5.06 11.67
C PHE A 179 6.30 -5.43 11.94
N VAL A 180 6.92 -6.20 11.05
CA VAL A 180 8.35 -6.52 11.17
C VAL A 180 9.21 -5.26 11.21
N ARG A 181 8.91 -4.27 10.38
CA ARG A 181 9.63 -2.99 10.37
C ARG A 181 9.41 -2.18 11.65
N SER A 182 8.22 -2.22 12.23
CA SER A 182 7.88 -1.49 13.45
C SER A 182 8.69 -1.94 14.67
N LEU A 183 9.18 -3.18 14.70
CA LEU A 183 10.04 -3.68 15.78
C LEU A 183 11.35 -2.89 15.94
N THR A 184 11.77 -2.15 14.91
CA THR A 184 12.98 -1.34 14.88
C THR A 184 12.76 0.12 14.51
N ASP A 185 11.50 0.54 14.31
CA ASP A 185 11.13 1.88 13.88
C ASP A 185 10.04 2.45 14.80
N PRO A 186 10.41 3.33 15.78
CA PRO A 186 9.47 3.83 16.79
C PRO A 186 8.25 4.56 16.22
N ALA A 187 8.41 5.30 15.09
CA ALA A 187 7.29 6.01 14.49
C ALA A 187 6.26 5.06 13.84
N MET A 188 6.71 3.91 13.36
CA MET A 188 5.82 2.85 12.88
C MET A 188 5.22 2.06 14.05
N ALA A 189 6.01 1.78 15.09
CA ALA A 189 5.51 1.15 16.32
C ALA A 189 4.36 1.95 16.92
N GLU A 190 4.49 3.29 17.00
CA GLU A 190 3.44 4.17 17.49
C GLU A 190 2.11 3.97 16.74
N VAL A 191 2.13 3.76 15.41
CA VAL A 191 0.91 3.52 14.64
C VAL A 191 0.24 2.21 15.03
N PHE A 192 1.00 1.15 15.31
CA PHE A 192 0.46 -0.11 15.81
C PHE A 192 -0.08 0.03 17.23
N LEU A 193 0.64 0.73 18.11
CA LEU A 193 0.28 0.89 19.52
C LEU A 193 -0.95 1.80 19.74
N HIS A 194 -1.22 2.75 18.84
CA HIS A 194 -2.40 3.62 18.94
C HIS A 194 -3.74 2.88 18.75
N GLY A 195 -3.73 1.71 18.15
CA GLY A 195 -4.90 0.84 17.99
C GLY A 195 -4.94 -0.34 18.99
N GLU A 196 -3.95 -0.40 19.90
CA GLU A 196 -3.85 -1.52 20.81
C GLU A 196 -5.09 -1.67 21.68
N GLN A 197 -5.50 -2.94 21.81
CA GLN A 197 -6.59 -3.41 22.66
C GLN A 197 -8.02 -3.02 22.23
N VAL A 198 -8.22 -2.29 21.11
CA VAL A 198 -9.59 -2.03 20.66
C VAL A 198 -10.28 -3.33 20.21
N VAL A 199 -9.55 -4.19 19.51
CA VAL A 199 -10.09 -5.48 19.03
C VAL A 199 -10.17 -6.48 20.15
N GLU A 200 -9.15 -6.59 20.99
CA GLU A 200 -9.14 -7.44 22.17
C GLU A 200 -10.25 -7.03 23.14
N SER A 201 -10.44 -5.73 23.38
CA SER A 201 -11.52 -5.20 24.22
C SER A 201 -12.90 -5.51 23.63
N LEU A 202 -13.08 -5.40 22.32
CA LEU A 202 -14.31 -5.79 21.63
C LEU A 202 -14.57 -7.29 21.77
N VAL A 203 -13.57 -8.12 21.50
CA VAL A 203 -13.66 -9.58 21.62
C VAL A 203 -13.98 -9.98 23.06
N ALA A 204 -13.31 -9.40 24.06
CA ALA A 204 -13.59 -9.65 25.47
C ALA A 204 -15.03 -9.26 25.86
N THR A 205 -15.53 -8.14 25.31
CA THR A 205 -16.91 -7.70 25.54
C THR A 205 -17.90 -8.67 24.89
N LEU A 206 -17.68 -9.08 23.64
CA LEU A 206 -18.52 -10.05 22.96
C LEU A 206 -18.56 -11.39 23.70
N ILE A 207 -17.44 -11.88 24.22
CA ILE A 207 -17.39 -13.11 25.04
C ILE A 207 -18.25 -12.92 26.30
N ARG A 208 -18.08 -11.81 27.01
CA ARG A 208 -18.80 -11.53 28.26
C ARG A 208 -20.31 -11.45 28.07
N GLU A 209 -20.74 -10.81 27.00
CA GLU A 209 -22.16 -10.49 26.73
C GLU A 209 -22.90 -11.61 25.98
N ALA A 210 -22.21 -12.51 25.30
CA ALA A 210 -22.82 -13.60 24.53
C ALA A 210 -23.63 -14.59 25.39
N GLY A 211 -23.38 -14.65 26.69
CA GLY A 211 -23.98 -15.64 27.58
C GLY A 211 -23.39 -17.05 27.34
N GLY A 212 -23.71 -17.96 28.24
CA GLY A 212 -23.24 -19.36 28.14
C GLY A 212 -21.74 -19.55 28.27
N VAL A 213 -21.01 -18.58 28.79
CA VAL A 213 -19.56 -18.69 29.04
C VAL A 213 -19.31 -19.71 30.12
N ARG A 214 -18.41 -20.65 29.91
CA ARG A 214 -18.06 -21.72 30.85
C ARG A 214 -17.43 -21.15 32.11
N PRO A 215 -17.69 -21.75 33.30
CA PRO A 215 -17.03 -21.36 34.54
C PRO A 215 -15.50 -21.40 34.42
N GLY A 216 -14.83 -20.38 34.93
CA GLY A 216 -13.37 -20.26 34.90
C GLY A 216 -12.76 -19.65 33.68
N VAL A 217 -13.55 -19.33 32.66
CA VAL A 217 -13.10 -18.58 31.48
C VAL A 217 -12.92 -17.11 31.85
N ASP A 218 -11.74 -16.55 31.54
CA ASP A 218 -11.46 -15.12 31.65
C ASP A 218 -11.58 -14.48 30.25
N PRO A 219 -12.62 -13.67 30.00
CA PRO A 219 -12.86 -13.09 28.68
C PRO A 219 -11.71 -12.24 28.14
N ALA A 220 -10.93 -11.56 28.99
CA ALA A 220 -9.83 -10.74 28.54
C ALA A 220 -8.66 -11.61 28.04
N ARG A 221 -8.31 -12.65 28.78
CA ARG A 221 -7.24 -13.59 28.38
C ARG A 221 -7.59 -14.41 27.15
N GLU A 222 -8.85 -14.82 27.03
CA GLU A 222 -9.32 -15.49 25.81
C GLU A 222 -9.28 -14.55 24.60
N ALA A 223 -9.63 -13.27 24.78
CA ALA A 223 -9.55 -12.28 23.72
C ALA A 223 -8.12 -12.09 23.22
N ASP A 224 -7.15 -11.92 24.14
CA ASP A 224 -5.73 -11.80 23.80
C ASP A 224 -5.24 -13.01 22.99
N LEU A 225 -5.58 -14.22 23.44
CA LEU A 225 -5.18 -15.46 22.78
C LEU A 225 -5.85 -15.62 21.40
N LEU A 226 -7.15 -15.33 21.32
CA LEU A 226 -7.91 -15.46 20.07
C LEU A 226 -7.41 -14.49 19.00
N VAL A 227 -7.25 -13.20 19.33
CA VAL A 227 -6.80 -12.18 18.36
C VAL A 227 -5.38 -12.48 17.88
N SER A 228 -4.46 -12.78 18.81
CA SER A 228 -3.09 -13.15 18.46
C SER A 228 -3.04 -14.47 17.68
N GLY A 229 -3.82 -15.47 18.09
CA GLY A 229 -3.88 -16.79 17.44
C GLY A 229 -4.42 -16.70 16.01
N VAL A 230 -5.52 -15.98 15.79
CA VAL A 230 -6.11 -15.84 14.45
C VAL A 230 -5.18 -15.08 13.50
N SER A 231 -4.46 -14.07 13.99
CA SER A 231 -3.44 -13.37 13.22
C SER A 231 -2.34 -14.32 12.74
N GLY A 232 -1.84 -15.20 13.61
CA GLY A 232 -0.88 -16.25 13.25
C GLY A 232 -1.44 -17.28 12.27
N LEU A 233 -2.68 -17.73 12.49
CA LEU A 233 -3.36 -18.67 11.59
C LEU A 233 -3.58 -18.06 10.19
N GLY A 234 -3.85 -16.78 10.09
CA GLY A 234 -3.94 -16.06 8.81
C GLY A 234 -2.61 -16.11 8.03
N LEU A 235 -1.48 -15.97 8.70
CA LEU A 235 -0.15 -16.12 8.08
C LEU A 235 0.10 -17.56 7.62
N ASP A 236 -0.34 -18.56 8.39
CA ASP A 236 -0.22 -19.97 7.99
C ASP A 236 -0.97 -20.25 6.68
N VAL A 237 -2.16 -19.63 6.48
CA VAL A 237 -2.90 -19.73 5.22
C VAL A 237 -2.13 -19.05 4.08
N LEU A 238 -1.55 -17.86 4.28
CA LEU A 238 -0.76 -17.17 3.27
C LEU A 238 0.47 -17.96 2.83
N HIS A 239 1.07 -18.73 3.74
CA HIS A 239 2.21 -19.61 3.46
C HIS A 239 1.80 -20.96 2.85
N GLY A 240 0.50 -21.27 2.80
CA GLY A 240 0.02 -22.58 2.36
C GLY A 240 0.26 -23.70 3.37
N ARG A 241 0.62 -23.36 4.63
CA ARG A 241 0.84 -24.33 5.70
C ARG A 241 -0.48 -24.91 6.22
N ARG A 242 -1.56 -24.12 6.16
CA ARG A 242 -2.92 -24.52 6.54
C ARG A 242 -3.89 -24.11 5.46
N THR A 243 -4.95 -24.88 5.32
CA THR A 243 -6.11 -24.51 4.52
C THR A 243 -7.04 -23.59 5.31
N MET A 244 -7.86 -22.83 4.61
CA MET A 244 -8.89 -22.00 5.23
C MET A 244 -9.91 -22.82 6.03
N ALA A 245 -10.20 -24.06 5.57
CA ALA A 245 -11.11 -24.97 6.27
C ALA A 245 -10.54 -25.40 7.63
N GLU A 246 -9.26 -25.77 7.69
CA GLU A 246 -8.58 -26.13 8.95
C GLU A 246 -8.55 -24.95 9.94
N VAL A 247 -8.31 -23.73 9.45
CA VAL A 247 -8.29 -22.54 10.31
C VAL A 247 -9.68 -22.24 10.88
N ARG A 248 -10.73 -22.31 10.05
CA ARG A 248 -12.11 -22.14 10.51
C ARG A 248 -12.49 -23.17 11.57
N HIS A 249 -12.14 -24.44 11.32
CA HIS A 249 -12.36 -25.51 12.30
C HIS A 249 -11.64 -25.24 13.63
N THR A 250 -10.41 -24.73 13.57
CA THR A 250 -9.64 -24.35 14.78
C THR A 250 -10.32 -23.23 15.56
N ILE A 251 -10.85 -22.22 14.86
CA ILE A 251 -11.62 -21.12 15.50
C ILE A 251 -12.88 -21.69 16.15
N ASP A 252 -13.67 -22.47 15.42
CA ASP A 252 -14.92 -23.06 15.90
C ASP A 252 -14.67 -23.93 17.12
N TYR A 253 -13.65 -24.80 17.08
CA TYR A 253 -13.21 -25.61 18.23
C TYR A 253 -12.89 -24.74 19.47
N HIS A 254 -12.22 -23.61 19.28
CA HIS A 254 -11.84 -22.75 20.40
C HIS A 254 -13.07 -22.02 20.97
N LEU A 255 -13.97 -21.57 20.13
CA LEU A 255 -15.25 -20.99 20.55
C LEU A 255 -16.10 -22.01 21.32
N ASP A 256 -16.15 -23.29 20.90
CA ASP A 256 -16.83 -24.39 21.61
C ASP A 256 -16.24 -24.67 23.00
N ARG A 257 -14.99 -24.32 23.23
CA ARG A 257 -14.36 -24.42 24.56
C ARG A 257 -14.71 -23.25 25.49
N ILE A 258 -14.96 -22.08 24.94
CA ILE A 258 -15.32 -20.89 25.69
C ILE A 258 -16.78 -20.94 26.10
N PHE A 259 -17.64 -21.40 25.21
CA PHE A 259 -19.09 -21.45 25.42
C PHE A 259 -19.57 -22.86 25.79
N ALA A 260 -20.65 -22.92 26.58
CA ALA A 260 -21.29 -24.18 27.01
C ALA A 260 -22.19 -24.73 25.89
#